data_62e50c014a2f7babc31ffd94e43764a9
#
_entry.id   62e50c014a2f7babc31ffd94e43764a9
#
_cell.length_a   1.000
_cell.length_b   1.000
_cell.length_c   1.000
_cell.angle_alpha   90.00
_cell.angle_beta   90.00
_cell.angle_gamma   90.00
#
_symmetry.space_group_name_H-M   'P 1'
#
loop_
_entity.id
_entity.type
_entity.pdbx_description
1 polymer ?
#
loop_
_entity_poly.entity_id
_entity_poly.type
_entity_poly.pdbx_seq_one_letter_code
_entity_poly.pdbx_strand_id
1 'polypeptide(L)'
;MAPTVVVFPDCFTAYGGTQYINSSAIGNYADYINSELVPFIDQEFRTKAAREHRGCFGKSSGGYGALMLAMRYPKLWGGAANHSGDAYFDFVYRSDWPGVLTHLQRYAQASQGRPRSSTVRQAGQLGEDDGRIERFLRGIWSRPRGGAQRMTGDEMMALMLLGMAASYDPDPCAPNGFRLPFDLQSGELIPARWRACLRHDPINQIARYGKNLHKLRGLFIDCGRQDQFHIHYGSRQLSQALTNADVKHRYE
;
A
#
# COMPACT_ATOMS: atom_id res chain seq x y z
N MET A 1 -26.63 13.29 16.11
CA MET A 1 -25.30 12.63 16.15
C MET A 1 -24.59 13.04 17.42
N ALA A 2 -23.86 12.13 18.06
CA ALA A 2 -22.98 12.52 19.17
C ALA A 2 -21.82 13.36 18.62
N PRO A 3 -21.32 14.36 19.39
CA PRO A 3 -20.11 15.09 19.03
C PRO A 3 -18.95 14.13 18.82
N THR A 4 -18.20 14.33 17.72
CA THR A 4 -17.10 13.45 17.33
C THR A 4 -15.89 14.29 16.94
N VAL A 5 -14.70 13.91 17.43
CA VAL A 5 -13.42 14.44 16.96
C VAL A 5 -12.98 13.61 15.77
N VAL A 6 -12.71 14.26 14.64
CA VAL A 6 -12.18 13.62 13.43
C VAL A 6 -10.75 14.07 13.23
N VAL A 7 -9.84 13.13 13.05
CA VAL A 7 -8.40 13.35 12.88
C VAL A 7 -7.99 12.91 11.48
N PHE A 8 -7.29 13.76 10.77
CA PHE A 8 -6.70 13.49 9.46
C PHE A 8 -5.17 13.43 9.64
N PRO A 9 -4.58 12.24 9.79
CA PRO A 9 -3.14 12.12 9.96
C PRO A 9 -2.42 12.46 8.66
N ASP A 10 -1.31 13.22 8.75
CA ASP A 10 -0.40 13.38 7.63
C ASP A 10 0.50 12.14 7.54
N CYS A 11 0.23 11.32 6.53
CA CYS A 11 0.99 10.11 6.23
C CYS A 11 1.56 10.15 4.81
N PHE A 12 1.86 11.35 4.30
CA PHE A 12 2.53 11.52 3.01
C PHE A 12 4.04 11.36 3.13
N THR A 13 4.64 10.76 2.11
CA THR A 13 6.09 10.57 1.98
C THR A 13 6.57 10.97 0.60
N ALA A 14 7.87 10.86 0.37
CA ALA A 14 8.46 11.05 -0.95
C ALA A 14 7.93 10.06 -2.01
N TYR A 15 7.38 8.92 -1.59
CA TYR A 15 6.69 7.94 -2.46
C TYR A 15 5.17 8.16 -2.56
N GLY A 16 4.64 9.20 -1.95
CA GLY A 16 3.20 9.43 -1.82
C GLY A 16 2.66 8.88 -0.49
N GLY A 17 1.84 7.84 -0.52
CA GLY A 17 1.27 7.23 0.69
C GLY A 17 2.21 6.25 1.41
N THR A 18 1.76 5.77 2.57
CA THR A 18 2.50 4.85 3.45
C THR A 18 1.80 3.51 3.64
N GLN A 19 0.63 3.35 3.05
CA GLN A 19 -0.26 2.21 3.32
C GLN A 19 -0.62 2.06 4.81
N TYR A 20 -0.28 3.07 5.64
CA TYR A 20 -0.55 3.11 7.08
C TYR A 20 0.03 1.91 7.85
N ILE A 21 1.13 1.35 7.36
CA ILE A 21 1.86 0.24 7.96
C ILE A 21 3.31 0.65 8.28
N ASN A 22 4.01 -0.18 9.04
CA ASN A 22 5.45 0.00 9.27
C ASN A 22 6.23 -0.61 8.11
N SER A 23 7.22 0.13 7.61
CA SER A 23 8.17 -0.32 6.60
C SER A 23 9.53 0.35 6.81
N SER A 24 10.62 -0.41 6.73
CA SER A 24 11.98 0.15 6.85
C SER A 24 12.35 1.08 5.70
N ALA A 25 11.64 1.04 4.57
CA ALA A 25 11.87 1.92 3.43
C ALA A 25 11.06 3.22 3.49
N ILE A 26 9.96 3.25 4.24
CA ILE A 26 9.03 4.39 4.27
C ILE A 26 8.95 5.03 5.66
N GLY A 27 8.97 4.23 6.73
CA GLY A 27 8.80 4.67 8.11
C GLY A 27 7.75 3.85 8.88
N ASN A 28 7.65 4.11 10.17
CA ASN A 28 6.81 3.33 11.10
C ASN A 28 5.44 3.98 11.28
N TYR A 29 4.67 4.10 10.20
CA TYR A 29 3.41 4.86 10.22
C TYR A 29 2.27 4.17 10.98
N ALA A 30 2.28 2.85 11.09
CA ALA A 30 1.34 2.19 12.00
C ALA A 30 1.63 2.55 13.47
N ASP A 31 2.90 2.61 13.87
CA ASP A 31 3.30 3.02 15.22
C ASP A 31 3.02 4.49 15.46
N TYR A 32 3.32 5.37 14.49
CA TYR A 32 2.97 6.78 14.55
C TYR A 32 1.48 6.97 14.85
N ILE A 33 0.58 6.29 14.13
CA ILE A 33 -0.86 6.43 14.35
C ILE A 33 -1.27 5.86 15.72
N ASN A 34 -0.81 4.65 16.07
CA ASN A 34 -1.32 3.94 17.22
C ASN A 34 -0.63 4.34 18.55
N SER A 35 0.66 4.68 18.50
CA SER A 35 1.48 4.88 19.70
C SER A 35 1.81 6.35 19.95
N GLU A 36 1.67 7.22 18.96
CA GLU A 36 1.94 8.65 19.10
C GLU A 36 0.64 9.46 18.94
N LEU A 37 -0.01 9.36 17.76
CA LEU A 37 -1.16 10.20 17.45
C LEU A 37 -2.38 9.90 18.32
N VAL A 38 -2.74 8.62 18.51
CA VAL A 38 -3.91 8.25 19.34
C VAL A 38 -3.74 8.73 20.79
N PRO A 39 -2.62 8.48 21.49
CA PRO A 39 -2.42 9.01 22.82
C PRO A 39 -2.39 10.54 22.88
N PHE A 40 -1.77 11.20 21.91
CA PHE A 40 -1.76 12.65 21.82
C PHE A 40 -3.17 13.23 21.74
N ILE A 41 -4.02 12.68 20.86
CA ILE A 41 -5.41 13.13 20.73
C ILE A 41 -6.22 12.88 22.01
N ASP A 42 -6.03 11.75 22.66
CA ASP A 42 -6.72 11.43 23.91
C ASP A 42 -6.29 12.36 25.07
N GLN A 43 -5.06 12.86 25.02
CA GLN A 43 -4.50 13.78 26.02
C GLN A 43 -4.94 15.23 25.79
N GLU A 44 -4.92 15.69 24.53
CA GLU A 44 -5.18 17.09 24.18
C GLU A 44 -6.68 17.41 24.03
N PHE A 45 -7.51 16.42 23.74
CA PHE A 45 -8.91 16.61 23.45
C PHE A 45 -9.81 15.80 24.40
N ARG A 46 -11.03 16.28 24.63
CA ARG A 46 -12.04 15.60 25.45
C ARG A 46 -12.61 14.36 24.77
N THR A 47 -11.78 13.37 24.54
CA THR A 47 -12.19 12.08 24.00
C THR A 47 -12.65 11.13 25.09
N LYS A 48 -13.36 10.08 24.67
CA LYS A 48 -13.54 8.88 25.50
C LYS A 48 -12.43 7.90 25.11
N ALA A 49 -11.32 7.90 25.89
CA ALA A 49 -10.09 7.16 25.60
C ALA A 49 -10.24 5.64 25.70
N ALA A 50 -11.25 5.06 25.06
CA ALA A 50 -11.52 3.63 25.03
C ALA A 50 -11.80 3.17 23.60
N ARG A 51 -11.40 1.92 23.28
CA ARG A 51 -11.55 1.35 21.94
C ARG A 51 -12.99 1.40 21.40
N GLU A 52 -13.98 1.25 22.28
CA GLU A 52 -15.40 1.25 21.96
C GLU A 52 -15.89 2.59 21.39
N HIS A 53 -15.11 3.64 21.61
CA HIS A 53 -15.39 5.00 21.15
C HIS A 53 -14.43 5.45 20.05
N ARG A 54 -13.58 4.55 19.54
CA ARG A 54 -12.58 4.88 18.52
C ARG A 54 -12.83 4.04 17.26
N GLY A 55 -12.94 4.73 16.13
CA GLY A 55 -13.06 4.10 14.81
C GLY A 55 -12.01 4.66 13.86
N CYS A 56 -11.69 3.90 12.83
CA CYS A 56 -10.88 4.34 11.71
C CYS A 56 -11.62 4.12 10.40
N PHE A 57 -11.42 5.05 9.46
CA PHE A 57 -12.03 4.96 8.14
C PHE A 57 -11.15 5.63 7.10
N GLY A 58 -11.33 5.26 5.86
CA GLY A 58 -10.59 5.87 4.76
C GLY A 58 -10.98 5.29 3.42
N LYS A 59 -10.47 5.93 2.36
CA LYS A 59 -10.68 5.51 0.97
C LYS A 59 -9.37 5.04 0.34
N SER A 60 -9.43 4.04 -0.57
CA SER A 60 -8.27 3.50 -1.30
C SER A 60 -7.20 3.02 -0.30
N SER A 61 -5.96 3.47 -0.37
CA SER A 61 -4.92 3.20 0.63
C SER A 61 -5.37 3.48 2.07
N GLY A 62 -6.22 4.50 2.29
CA GLY A 62 -6.81 4.80 3.61
C GLY A 62 -7.82 3.76 4.05
N GLY A 63 -8.60 3.19 3.13
CA GLY A 63 -9.52 2.07 3.39
C GLY A 63 -8.76 0.80 3.75
N TYR A 64 -7.71 0.49 3.00
CA TYR A 64 -6.75 -0.55 3.33
C TYR A 64 -6.18 -0.35 4.73
N GLY A 65 -5.64 0.86 5.01
CA GLY A 65 -5.05 1.20 6.30
C GLY A 65 -6.03 1.04 7.46
N ALA A 66 -7.28 1.51 7.31
CA ALA A 66 -8.30 1.34 8.33
C ALA A 66 -8.57 -0.13 8.65
N LEU A 67 -8.67 -0.97 7.63
CA LEU A 67 -8.84 -2.41 7.84
C LEU A 67 -7.61 -3.04 8.50
N MET A 68 -6.40 -2.67 8.08
CA MET A 68 -5.14 -3.18 8.67
C MET A 68 -4.98 -2.77 10.13
N LEU A 69 -5.31 -1.53 10.48
CA LEU A 69 -5.28 -1.05 11.86
C LEU A 69 -6.27 -1.84 12.73
N ALA A 70 -7.50 -2.05 12.26
CA ALA A 70 -8.49 -2.84 12.98
C ALA A 70 -8.06 -4.31 13.16
N MET A 71 -7.46 -4.92 12.13
CA MET A 71 -6.96 -6.29 12.20
C MET A 71 -5.78 -6.45 13.16
N ARG A 72 -4.83 -5.53 13.11
CA ARG A 72 -3.54 -5.71 13.81
C ARG A 72 -3.53 -5.10 15.20
N TYR A 73 -4.37 -4.10 15.47
CA TYR A 73 -4.42 -3.36 16.75
C TYR A 73 -5.81 -3.42 17.40
N PRO A 74 -6.34 -4.64 17.67
CA PRO A 74 -7.72 -4.82 18.14
C PRO A 74 -7.98 -4.26 19.54
N LYS A 75 -6.93 -3.86 20.27
CA LYS A 75 -7.05 -3.18 21.56
C LYS A 75 -7.33 -1.68 21.43
N LEU A 76 -7.06 -1.09 20.26
CA LEU A 76 -7.20 0.34 20.04
C LEU A 76 -8.46 0.70 19.26
N TRP A 77 -8.88 -0.13 18.31
CA TRP A 77 -9.94 0.18 17.36
C TRP A 77 -11.18 -0.66 17.61
N GLY A 78 -12.33 0.04 17.79
CA GLY A 78 -13.64 -0.58 18.03
C GLY A 78 -14.53 -0.63 16.79
N GLY A 79 -14.21 0.12 15.74
CA GLY A 79 -14.90 0.12 14.46
C GLY A 79 -13.99 0.44 13.30
N ALA A 80 -14.34 -0.02 12.09
CA ALA A 80 -13.62 0.31 10.88
C ALA A 80 -14.55 0.48 9.69
N ALA A 81 -14.21 1.41 8.77
CA ALA A 81 -14.85 1.50 7.47
C ALA A 81 -13.78 1.56 6.37
N ASN A 82 -13.94 0.66 5.40
CA ASN A 82 -13.07 0.49 4.26
C ASN A 82 -13.83 0.90 2.99
N HIS A 83 -13.54 2.09 2.48
CA HIS A 83 -14.12 2.63 1.26
C HIS A 83 -13.16 2.38 0.09
N SER A 84 -13.51 1.47 -0.82
CA SER A 84 -12.67 1.08 -1.95
C SER A 84 -11.21 0.84 -1.54
N GLY A 85 -10.98 0.12 -0.44
CA GLY A 85 -9.62 -0.15 0.05
C GLY A 85 -8.96 -1.28 -0.73
N ASP A 86 -7.66 -1.15 -0.90
CA ASP A 86 -6.86 -2.06 -1.71
C ASP A 86 -6.99 -3.50 -1.21
N ALA A 87 -7.44 -4.39 -2.07
CA ALA A 87 -7.57 -5.82 -1.83
C ALA A 87 -7.46 -6.59 -3.14
N TYR A 88 -7.02 -7.84 -3.10
CA TYR A 88 -6.73 -8.66 -4.26
C TYR A 88 -5.62 -8.05 -5.13
N PHE A 89 -4.41 -8.07 -4.59
CA PHE A 89 -3.23 -7.39 -5.16
C PHE A 89 -2.87 -7.85 -6.57
N ASP A 90 -3.29 -9.06 -6.98
CA ASP A 90 -3.14 -9.51 -8.36
C ASP A 90 -3.90 -8.63 -9.36
N PHE A 91 -4.99 -7.98 -8.96
CA PHE A 91 -5.74 -7.07 -9.82
C PHE A 91 -5.37 -5.60 -9.56
N VAL A 92 -5.34 -5.17 -8.30
CA VAL A 92 -5.15 -3.76 -7.97
C VAL A 92 -3.74 -3.25 -8.25
N TYR A 93 -2.73 -4.13 -8.24
CA TYR A 93 -1.35 -3.72 -8.45
C TYR A 93 -0.67 -4.43 -9.62
N ARG A 94 -0.83 -5.75 -9.72
CA ARG A 94 -0.09 -6.53 -10.72
C ARG A 94 -0.46 -6.16 -12.15
N SER A 95 -1.71 -5.78 -12.40
CA SER A 95 -2.21 -5.38 -13.73
C SER A 95 -1.48 -4.16 -14.30
N ASP A 96 -1.01 -3.25 -13.46
CA ASP A 96 -0.39 -1.99 -13.88
C ASP A 96 1.12 -2.08 -14.10
N TRP A 97 1.77 -3.15 -13.60
CA TRP A 97 3.22 -3.31 -13.73
C TRP A 97 3.75 -3.26 -15.16
N PRO A 98 3.11 -3.84 -16.19
CA PRO A 98 3.60 -3.73 -17.57
C PRO A 98 3.73 -2.28 -18.04
N GLY A 99 2.74 -1.43 -17.75
CA GLY A 99 2.77 -0.01 -18.05
C GLY A 99 3.89 0.73 -17.30
N VAL A 100 4.05 0.44 -16.00
CA VAL A 100 5.09 1.02 -15.17
C VAL A 100 6.50 0.62 -15.63
N LEU A 101 6.72 -0.65 -15.96
CA LEU A 101 7.99 -1.11 -16.50
C LEU A 101 8.34 -0.41 -17.82
N THR A 102 7.35 -0.25 -18.71
CA THR A 102 7.50 0.50 -19.97
C THR A 102 7.84 1.97 -19.70
N HIS A 103 7.18 2.60 -18.73
CA HIS A 103 7.47 3.99 -18.36
C HIS A 103 8.88 4.13 -17.78
N LEU A 104 9.28 3.26 -16.84
CA LEU A 104 10.59 3.27 -16.23
C LEU A 104 11.73 2.99 -17.22
N GLN A 105 11.45 2.32 -18.35
CA GLN A 105 12.43 2.08 -19.41
C GLN A 105 13.02 3.38 -19.97
N ARG A 106 12.28 4.49 -19.95
CA ARG A 106 12.75 5.83 -20.37
C ARG A 106 13.91 6.34 -19.53
N TYR A 107 14.06 5.82 -18.32
CA TYR A 107 15.11 6.19 -17.37
C TYR A 107 16.26 5.17 -17.35
N ALA A 108 16.22 4.14 -18.19
CA ALA A 108 17.36 3.24 -18.36
C ALA A 108 18.56 4.00 -18.94
N GLN A 109 19.78 3.64 -18.53
CA GLN A 109 20.96 4.18 -19.20
C GLN A 109 21.00 3.66 -20.65
N ALA A 110 21.20 4.57 -21.59
CA ALA A 110 21.54 4.16 -22.95
C ALA A 110 22.80 3.29 -22.86
N SER A 111 22.72 2.06 -23.35
CA SER A 111 23.88 1.17 -23.45
C SER A 111 24.93 1.88 -24.30
N GLN A 112 25.99 2.39 -23.69
CA GLN A 112 27.12 2.89 -24.46
C GLN A 112 27.71 1.72 -25.25
N GLY A 113 27.32 1.63 -26.54
CA GLY A 113 28.03 0.95 -27.63
C GLY A 113 28.49 -0.50 -27.48
N ARG A 114 28.14 -1.23 -26.42
CA ARG A 114 28.41 -2.67 -26.36
C ARG A 114 27.14 -3.44 -26.77
N PRO A 115 27.19 -4.24 -27.86
CA PRO A 115 26.15 -5.22 -28.11
C PRO A 115 26.06 -6.10 -26.84
N ARG A 116 24.96 -6.04 -26.14
CA ARG A 116 24.73 -6.98 -25.03
C ARG A 116 24.69 -8.37 -25.64
N SER A 117 25.80 -9.10 -25.46
CA SER A 117 25.80 -10.54 -25.61
C SER A 117 24.56 -11.08 -24.91
N SER A 118 23.84 -11.97 -25.59
CA SER A 118 22.70 -12.72 -25.08
C SER A 118 23.09 -13.71 -23.98
N THR A 119 24.02 -13.33 -23.11
CA THR A 119 24.37 -14.09 -21.93
C THR A 119 23.15 -14.14 -21.03
N VAL A 120 22.56 -15.34 -20.97
CA VAL A 120 21.53 -15.70 -19.98
C VAL A 120 21.98 -15.15 -18.63
N ARG A 121 21.20 -14.18 -18.08
CA ARG A 121 21.46 -13.66 -16.73
C ARG A 121 21.44 -14.85 -15.79
N GLN A 122 22.46 -14.97 -14.95
CA GLN A 122 22.47 -15.98 -13.90
C GLN A 122 21.27 -15.72 -12.97
N ALA A 123 20.66 -16.76 -12.45
CA ALA A 123 19.43 -16.70 -11.62
C ALA A 123 19.50 -15.73 -10.41
N GLY A 124 20.69 -15.27 -10.03
CA GLY A 124 20.90 -14.26 -8.96
C GLY A 124 20.83 -12.80 -9.39
N GLN A 125 20.64 -12.51 -10.71
CA GLN A 125 20.63 -11.14 -11.23
C GLN A 125 19.21 -10.59 -11.54
N LEU A 126 18.19 -11.41 -11.35
CA LEU A 126 16.80 -10.96 -11.52
C LEU A 126 16.42 -9.94 -10.45
N GLY A 127 15.81 -8.84 -10.87
CA GLY A 127 15.30 -7.81 -9.97
C GLY A 127 16.34 -6.79 -9.52
N GLU A 128 17.57 -6.79 -10.09
CA GLU A 128 18.54 -5.73 -9.84
C GLU A 128 18.14 -4.43 -10.57
N ASP A 129 18.15 -3.32 -9.82
CA ASP A 129 17.97 -2.00 -10.38
C ASP A 129 19.28 -1.52 -11.05
N ASP A 130 19.16 -1.01 -12.28
CA ASP A 130 20.27 -0.38 -13.03
C ASP A 130 20.38 1.13 -12.75
N GLY A 131 19.79 1.61 -11.68
CA GLY A 131 19.72 3.01 -11.29
C GLY A 131 18.57 3.78 -11.96
N ARG A 132 17.71 3.11 -12.77
CA ARG A 132 16.58 3.81 -13.42
C ARG A 132 15.53 4.29 -12.45
N ILE A 133 15.30 3.56 -11.34
CA ILE A 133 14.37 3.99 -10.28
C ILE A 133 14.87 5.28 -9.65
N GLU A 134 16.14 5.34 -9.27
CA GLU A 134 16.70 6.56 -8.68
C GLU A 134 16.62 7.75 -9.64
N ARG A 135 16.91 7.55 -10.93
CA ARG A 135 16.79 8.62 -11.94
C ARG A 135 15.36 9.10 -12.11
N PHE A 136 14.40 8.20 -12.13
CA PHE A 136 12.97 8.54 -12.16
C PHE A 136 12.59 9.36 -10.92
N LEU A 137 12.87 8.86 -9.73
CA LEU A 137 12.54 9.53 -8.46
C LEU A 137 13.19 10.91 -8.35
N ARG A 138 14.47 11.02 -8.73
CA ARG A 138 15.18 12.32 -8.78
C ARG A 138 14.49 13.30 -9.72
N GLY A 139 14.02 12.83 -10.87
CA GLY A 139 13.26 13.65 -11.83
C GLY A 139 11.95 14.16 -11.24
N ILE A 140 11.25 13.35 -10.45
CA ILE A 140 10.01 13.75 -9.76
C ILE A 140 10.31 14.74 -8.62
N TRP A 141 11.26 14.43 -7.76
CA TRP A 141 11.53 15.21 -6.55
C TRP A 141 12.23 16.54 -6.80
N SER A 142 12.93 16.67 -7.92
CA SER A 142 13.59 17.93 -8.31
C SER A 142 12.64 18.98 -8.86
N ARG A 143 11.37 18.66 -9.08
CA ARG A 143 10.38 19.61 -9.60
C ARG A 143 10.05 20.68 -8.57
N PRO A 144 9.94 21.96 -8.97
CA PRO A 144 9.53 23.02 -8.05
C PRO A 144 8.15 22.73 -7.44
N ARG A 145 8.01 22.88 -6.13
CA ARG A 145 6.72 22.80 -5.47
C ARG A 145 5.80 23.92 -5.97
N GLY A 146 4.60 23.57 -6.40
CA GLY A 146 3.66 24.54 -6.96
C GLY A 146 3.93 24.97 -8.41
N GLY A 147 4.92 24.37 -9.08
CA GLY A 147 5.19 24.58 -10.50
C GLY A 147 4.06 24.09 -11.42
N ALA A 148 3.99 24.65 -12.63
CA ALA A 148 2.99 24.29 -13.65
C ALA A 148 3.08 22.83 -14.13
N GLN A 149 4.19 22.15 -13.88
CA GLN A 149 4.43 20.80 -14.32
C GLN A 149 3.81 19.76 -13.36
N ARG A 150 2.58 19.40 -13.65
CA ARG A 150 1.89 18.30 -12.93
C ARG A 150 2.49 16.94 -13.34
N MET A 151 2.42 15.97 -12.43
CA MET A 151 2.73 14.57 -12.77
C MET A 151 1.77 14.07 -13.84
N THR A 152 2.29 13.32 -14.79
CA THR A 152 1.45 12.57 -15.76
C THR A 152 0.81 11.36 -15.09
N GLY A 153 -0.20 10.76 -15.73
CA GLY A 153 -0.80 9.52 -15.22
C GLY A 153 0.21 8.39 -15.07
N ASP A 154 1.11 8.22 -16.03
CA ASP A 154 2.16 7.21 -16.01
C ASP A 154 3.16 7.43 -14.85
N GLU A 155 3.54 8.67 -14.61
CA GLU A 155 4.43 9.03 -13.49
C GLU A 155 3.76 8.77 -12.13
N MET A 156 2.48 9.14 -12.02
CA MET A 156 1.69 8.88 -10.81
C MET A 156 1.60 7.37 -10.55
N MET A 157 1.30 6.58 -11.59
CA MET A 157 1.20 5.13 -11.49
C MET A 157 2.55 4.51 -11.12
N ALA A 158 3.64 4.96 -11.75
CA ALA A 158 4.98 4.48 -11.41
C ALA A 158 5.34 4.80 -9.96
N LEU A 159 5.10 6.03 -9.50
CA LEU A 159 5.36 6.42 -8.11
C LEU A 159 4.51 5.60 -7.13
N MET A 160 3.23 5.37 -7.43
CA MET A 160 2.32 4.55 -6.63
C MET A 160 2.84 3.12 -6.47
N LEU A 161 3.23 2.46 -7.57
CA LEU A 161 3.71 1.07 -7.51
C LEU A 161 5.09 0.93 -6.85
N LEU A 162 5.96 1.93 -7.01
CA LEU A 162 7.23 1.98 -6.27
C LEU A 162 6.99 2.18 -4.77
N GLY A 163 6.07 3.07 -4.39
CA GLY A 163 5.67 3.28 -3.00
C GLY A 163 5.03 2.03 -2.38
N MET A 164 4.25 1.29 -3.17
CA MET A 164 3.70 0.01 -2.75
C MET A 164 4.80 -1.04 -2.52
N ALA A 165 5.77 -1.16 -3.44
CA ALA A 165 6.90 -2.07 -3.27
C ALA A 165 7.73 -1.70 -2.02
N ALA A 166 7.96 -0.42 -1.79
CA ALA A 166 8.62 0.09 -0.60
C ALA A 166 7.84 -0.21 0.70
N SER A 167 6.50 -0.24 0.63
CA SER A 167 5.66 -0.61 1.77
C SER A 167 5.67 -2.11 2.06
N TYR A 168 5.64 -2.95 1.02
CA TYR A 168 5.33 -4.37 1.15
C TYR A 168 6.53 -5.32 1.01
N ASP A 169 7.63 -4.88 0.37
CA ASP A 169 8.88 -5.64 0.26
C ASP A 169 10.11 -4.75 0.52
N PRO A 170 10.16 -4.08 1.70
CA PRO A 170 11.33 -3.29 2.07
C PRO A 170 12.56 -4.18 2.24
N ASP A 171 13.70 -3.68 1.76
CA ASP A 171 15.00 -4.33 1.91
C ASP A 171 16.08 -3.26 2.08
N PRO A 172 16.60 -3.05 3.30
CA PRO A 172 17.65 -2.05 3.56
C PRO A 172 18.95 -2.26 2.76
N CYS A 173 19.18 -3.48 2.27
CA CYS A 173 20.34 -3.80 1.43
C CYS A 173 20.13 -3.47 -0.06
N ALA A 174 18.89 -3.15 -0.46
CA ALA A 174 18.61 -2.74 -1.83
C ALA A 174 18.94 -1.27 -2.07
N PRO A 175 19.36 -0.86 -3.29
CA PRO A 175 19.77 0.52 -3.59
C PRO A 175 18.72 1.58 -3.23
N ASN A 176 17.44 1.25 -3.36
CA ASN A 176 16.33 2.17 -3.04
C ASN A 176 15.61 1.80 -1.73
N GLY A 177 16.18 0.90 -0.93
CA GLY A 177 15.58 0.44 0.33
C GLY A 177 14.45 -0.57 0.17
N PHE A 178 14.16 -1.04 -1.05
CA PHE A 178 13.10 -2.03 -1.35
C PHE A 178 13.40 -2.85 -2.60
N ARG A 179 12.67 -3.92 -2.79
CA ARG A 179 12.74 -4.77 -3.97
C ARG A 179 11.45 -4.70 -4.78
N LEU A 180 11.59 -4.93 -6.09
CA LEU A 180 10.45 -5.01 -7.00
C LEU A 180 10.03 -6.47 -7.22
N PRO A 181 8.73 -6.72 -7.43
CA PRO A 181 8.25 -8.06 -7.73
C PRO A 181 8.48 -8.49 -9.19
N PHE A 182 9.05 -7.62 -10.02
CA PHE A 182 9.33 -7.88 -11.42
C PHE A 182 10.75 -7.46 -11.78
N ASP A 183 11.36 -8.18 -12.70
CA ASP A 183 12.61 -7.77 -13.33
C ASP A 183 12.38 -6.54 -14.22
N LEU A 184 13.20 -5.52 -14.04
CA LEU A 184 13.05 -4.24 -14.75
C LEU A 184 13.31 -4.31 -16.25
N GLN A 185 13.97 -5.35 -16.72
CA GLN A 185 14.33 -5.51 -18.13
C GLN A 185 13.40 -6.45 -18.87
N SER A 186 13.18 -7.64 -18.32
CA SER A 186 12.38 -8.69 -18.94
C SER A 186 10.89 -8.61 -18.60
N GLY A 187 10.54 -7.94 -17.49
CA GLY A 187 9.19 -7.97 -16.93
C GLY A 187 8.85 -9.31 -16.25
N GLU A 188 9.83 -10.21 -16.10
CA GLU A 188 9.62 -11.50 -15.47
C GLU A 188 9.22 -11.33 -14.01
N LEU A 189 8.16 -12.02 -13.60
CA LEU A 189 7.71 -12.03 -12.21
C LEU A 189 8.75 -12.73 -11.33
N ILE A 190 9.10 -12.12 -10.22
CA ILE A 190 9.96 -12.70 -9.17
C ILE A 190 9.06 -13.26 -8.07
N PRO A 191 8.75 -14.58 -8.08
CA PRO A 191 7.69 -15.14 -7.23
C PRO A 191 7.92 -14.92 -5.74
N ALA A 192 9.18 -14.91 -5.29
CA ALA A 192 9.51 -14.67 -3.88
C ALA A 192 9.14 -13.26 -3.44
N ARG A 193 9.38 -12.25 -4.29
CA ARG A 193 9.06 -10.84 -4.04
C ARG A 193 7.55 -10.60 -4.10
N TRP A 194 6.87 -11.17 -5.09
CA TRP A 194 5.42 -11.08 -5.17
C TRP A 194 4.75 -11.73 -3.96
N ARG A 195 5.23 -12.88 -3.49
CA ARG A 195 4.75 -13.47 -2.23
C ARG A 195 4.98 -12.58 -1.01
N ALA A 196 6.05 -11.77 -0.99
CA ALA A 196 6.24 -10.78 0.08
C ALA A 196 5.13 -9.74 0.06
N CYS A 197 4.81 -9.18 -1.11
CA CYS A 197 3.68 -8.25 -1.28
C CYS A 197 2.34 -8.90 -0.88
N LEU A 198 2.06 -10.11 -1.36
CA LEU A 198 0.80 -10.82 -1.07
C LEU A 198 0.58 -11.12 0.42
N ARG A 199 1.63 -11.15 1.24
CA ARG A 199 1.48 -11.25 2.70
C ARG A 199 0.78 -10.04 3.31
N HIS A 200 0.74 -8.92 2.60
CA HIS A 200 0.06 -7.69 3.00
C HIS A 200 -1.35 -7.55 2.43
N ASP A 201 -1.73 -8.40 1.47
CA ASP A 201 -3.10 -8.41 0.95
C ASP A 201 -4.09 -8.73 2.08
N PRO A 202 -5.11 -7.88 2.30
CA PRO A 202 -6.10 -8.08 3.37
C PRO A 202 -6.75 -9.46 3.32
N ILE A 203 -7.04 -9.98 2.13
CA ILE A 203 -7.66 -11.29 1.95
C ILE A 203 -6.78 -12.39 2.55
N ASN A 204 -5.48 -12.34 2.29
CA ASN A 204 -4.52 -13.31 2.81
C ASN A 204 -4.28 -13.16 4.32
N GLN A 205 -4.57 -12.00 4.89
CA GLN A 205 -4.38 -11.75 6.32
C GLN A 205 -5.54 -12.23 7.19
N ILE A 206 -6.71 -12.52 6.62
CA ILE A 206 -7.88 -12.97 7.38
C ILE A 206 -7.58 -14.26 8.13
N ALA A 207 -6.87 -15.21 7.53
CA ALA A 207 -6.50 -16.46 8.21
C ALA A 207 -5.73 -16.22 9.52
N ARG A 208 -4.91 -15.18 9.57
CA ARG A 208 -4.09 -14.83 10.74
C ARG A 208 -4.79 -13.91 11.73
N TYR A 209 -5.50 -12.91 11.24
CA TYR A 209 -6.02 -11.80 12.05
C TYR A 209 -7.55 -11.70 12.08
N GLY A 210 -8.28 -12.49 11.30
CA GLY A 210 -9.74 -12.41 11.20
C GLY A 210 -10.44 -12.47 12.54
N LYS A 211 -9.97 -13.32 13.47
CA LYS A 211 -10.50 -13.39 14.85
C LYS A 211 -10.42 -12.07 15.62
N ASN A 212 -9.54 -11.14 15.25
CA ASN A 212 -9.50 -9.83 15.88
C ASN A 212 -10.67 -8.95 15.43
N LEU A 213 -11.17 -9.16 14.22
CA LEU A 213 -12.30 -8.43 13.65
C LEU A 213 -13.64 -8.79 14.31
N HIS A 214 -13.78 -9.99 14.90
CA HIS A 214 -14.96 -10.34 15.71
C HIS A 214 -15.18 -9.41 16.91
N LYS A 215 -14.12 -8.71 17.34
CA LYS A 215 -14.19 -7.78 18.47
C LYS A 215 -14.69 -6.38 18.06
N LEU A 216 -14.85 -6.12 16.76
CA LEU A 216 -15.34 -4.83 16.29
C LEU A 216 -16.83 -4.67 16.57
N ARG A 217 -17.24 -3.47 16.89
CA ARG A 217 -18.66 -3.07 17.00
C ARG A 217 -19.31 -2.88 15.63
N GLY A 218 -18.49 -2.59 14.62
CA GLY A 218 -18.93 -2.46 13.23
C GLY A 218 -17.74 -2.52 12.28
N LEU A 219 -17.94 -3.21 11.18
CA LEU A 219 -17.06 -3.22 10.02
C LEU A 219 -17.90 -2.93 8.80
N PHE A 220 -17.56 -1.86 8.10
CA PHE A 220 -18.22 -1.45 6.87
C PHE A 220 -17.23 -1.51 5.71
N ILE A 221 -17.69 -2.03 4.58
CA ILE A 221 -16.89 -2.12 3.34
C ILE A 221 -17.80 -1.71 2.20
N ASP A 222 -17.31 -0.83 1.34
CA ASP A 222 -17.99 -0.52 0.09
C ASP A 222 -17.00 -0.35 -1.06
N CYS A 223 -17.50 -0.49 -2.28
CA CYS A 223 -16.74 -0.18 -3.48
C CYS A 223 -17.67 0.08 -4.67
N GLY A 224 -17.37 1.11 -5.43
CA GLY A 224 -18.08 1.39 -6.68
C GLY A 224 -18.00 0.21 -7.66
N ARG A 225 -19.09 -0.08 -8.36
CA ARG A 225 -19.21 -1.25 -9.26
C ARG A 225 -18.26 -1.23 -10.48
N GLN A 226 -17.71 -0.07 -10.80
CA GLN A 226 -16.82 0.17 -11.95
C GLN A 226 -15.58 0.94 -11.49
N ASP A 227 -14.93 0.43 -10.44
CA ASP A 227 -13.69 1.02 -9.94
C ASP A 227 -12.55 0.82 -10.95
N GLN A 228 -11.84 1.90 -11.28
CA GLN A 228 -10.79 1.90 -12.30
C GLN A 228 -9.53 1.10 -11.92
N PHE A 229 -9.35 0.84 -10.64
CA PHE A 229 -8.26 0.00 -10.12
C PHE A 229 -8.69 -1.45 -9.85
N HIS A 230 -9.90 -1.82 -10.31
CA HIS A 230 -10.46 -3.17 -10.14
C HIS A 230 -10.68 -3.59 -8.67
N ILE A 231 -10.67 -2.63 -7.74
CA ILE A 231 -10.83 -2.88 -6.29
C ILE A 231 -12.18 -3.56 -5.98
N HIS A 232 -13.21 -3.32 -6.79
CA HIS A 232 -14.51 -3.96 -6.62
C HIS A 232 -14.45 -5.50 -6.66
N TYR A 233 -13.53 -6.11 -7.42
CA TYR A 233 -13.31 -7.56 -7.38
C TYR A 233 -12.66 -7.98 -6.06
N GLY A 234 -11.67 -7.24 -5.60
CA GLY A 234 -11.01 -7.46 -4.32
C GLY A 234 -11.96 -7.29 -3.14
N SER A 235 -12.82 -6.27 -3.17
CA SER A 235 -13.83 -6.03 -2.12
C SER A 235 -14.84 -7.17 -2.01
N ARG A 236 -15.29 -7.75 -3.14
CA ARG A 236 -16.17 -8.92 -3.14
C ARG A 236 -15.48 -10.15 -2.55
N GLN A 237 -14.24 -10.41 -2.93
CA GLN A 237 -13.45 -11.53 -2.39
C GLN A 237 -13.16 -11.33 -0.90
N LEU A 238 -12.83 -10.10 -0.49
CA LEU A 238 -12.62 -9.75 0.91
C LEU A 238 -13.90 -10.00 1.73
N SER A 239 -15.07 -9.53 1.25
CA SER A 239 -16.36 -9.78 1.91
C SER A 239 -16.65 -11.27 2.02
N GLN A 240 -16.42 -12.05 0.95
CA GLN A 240 -16.61 -13.49 1.00
C GLN A 240 -15.67 -14.17 2.01
N ALA A 241 -14.40 -13.75 2.05
CA ALA A 241 -13.42 -14.29 2.99
C ALA A 241 -13.77 -13.94 4.45
N LEU A 242 -14.30 -12.74 4.70
CA LEU A 242 -14.80 -12.34 6.02
C LEU A 242 -16.03 -13.17 6.43
N THR A 243 -16.95 -13.42 5.49
CA THR A 243 -18.10 -14.29 5.72
C THR A 243 -17.67 -15.72 6.08
N ASN A 244 -16.72 -16.27 5.33
CA ASN A 244 -16.18 -17.61 5.59
C ASN A 244 -15.46 -17.71 6.94
N ALA A 245 -14.99 -16.58 7.47
CA ALA A 245 -14.35 -16.47 8.79
C ALA A 245 -15.32 -16.03 9.89
N ASP A 246 -16.65 -16.06 9.64
CA ASP A 246 -17.73 -15.64 10.55
C ASP A 246 -17.58 -14.19 11.08
N VAL A 247 -16.88 -13.32 10.36
CA VAL A 247 -16.73 -11.91 10.73
C VAL A 247 -17.96 -11.12 10.28
N LYS A 248 -18.69 -10.56 11.25
CA LYS A 248 -19.83 -9.68 10.97
C LYS A 248 -19.35 -8.39 10.30
N HIS A 249 -19.88 -8.09 9.13
CA HIS A 249 -19.61 -6.88 8.37
C HIS A 249 -20.80 -6.48 7.51
N ARG A 250 -20.82 -5.24 7.06
CA ARG A 250 -21.76 -4.75 6.03
C ARG A 250 -20.94 -4.47 4.77
N TYR A 251 -21.39 -5.01 3.65
CA TYR A 251 -20.81 -4.78 2.33
C TYR A 251 -21.84 -4.15 1.39
N GLU A 252 -21.46 -3.08 0.64
CA GLU A 252 -22.30 -2.39 -0.36
C GLU A 252 -21.57 -2.19 -1.70
#